data_08c417825208e229c81e446c367f8dbc
#
_entry.id   08c417825208e229c81e446c367f8dbc
#
_cell.length_a   1.000
_cell.length_b   1.000
_cell.length_c   1.000
_cell.angle_alpha   90.00
_cell.angle_beta   90.00
_cell.angle_gamma   90.00
#
_symmetry.space_group_name_H-M   'P 1'
#
loop_
_entity.id
_entity.type
_entity.pdbx_description
1 polymer ?
#
loop_
_entity_poly.entity_id
_entity_poly.type
_entity_poly.pdbx_seq_one_letter_code
_entity_poly.pdbx_strand_id
1 'polypeptide(L)'
;MDAQLKKGFLEMLILSLLKDEPSYGYKIIQDVSNVIEISESTLYPILKRLEQQAFVKTYTEKHQSRLRKYYKISKLGLAELEKAPADFAEITKMYKYILR
;
A
#
# COMPACT_ATOMS: atom_id res chain seq x y z
N MET A 1 8.91 10.74 10.05
CA MET A 1 9.30 9.32 10.15
C MET A 1 10.36 9.03 9.10
N ASP A 2 11.33 8.22 9.45
CA ASP A 2 12.37 7.77 8.51
C ASP A 2 11.74 7.14 7.26
N ALA A 3 12.26 7.51 6.08
CA ALA A 3 11.66 7.08 4.80
C ALA A 3 11.68 5.57 4.61
N GLN A 4 12.75 4.92 5.06
CA GLN A 4 12.91 3.48 4.92
C GLN A 4 11.91 2.71 5.81
N LEU A 5 11.72 3.19 7.02
CA LEU A 5 10.75 2.62 7.95
C LEU A 5 9.33 2.84 7.44
N LYS A 6 9.05 4.05 6.96
CA LYS A 6 7.74 4.45 6.44
C LYS A 6 7.31 3.59 5.24
N LYS A 7 8.27 3.22 4.38
CA LYS A 7 7.99 2.48 3.15
C LYS A 7 7.28 1.14 3.39
N GLY A 8 7.74 0.38 4.38
CA GLY A 8 7.12 -0.91 4.70
C GLY A 8 5.67 -0.75 5.17
N PHE A 9 5.42 0.25 6.01
CA PHE A 9 4.07 0.55 6.47
C PHE A 9 3.17 1.04 5.34
N LEU A 10 3.71 1.83 4.40
CA LEU A 10 2.95 2.31 3.25
C LEU A 10 2.52 1.18 2.34
N GLU A 11 3.36 0.17 2.14
CA GLU A 11 2.98 -1.02 1.36
C GLU A 11 1.75 -1.71 1.96
N MET A 12 1.77 -1.91 3.28
CA MET A 12 0.64 -2.53 3.99
C MET A 12 -0.62 -1.66 3.95
N LEU A 13 -0.45 -0.35 4.13
CA LEU A 13 -1.56 0.60 4.08
C LEU A 13 -2.24 0.57 2.71
N ILE A 14 -1.44 0.57 1.63
CA ILE A 14 -1.98 0.53 0.27
C ILE A 14 -2.68 -0.81 0.01
N LEU A 15 -2.10 -1.93 0.41
CA LEU A 15 -2.77 -3.23 0.26
C LEU A 15 -4.07 -3.28 1.04
N SER A 16 -4.11 -2.72 2.25
CA SER A 16 -5.32 -2.65 3.05
C SER A 16 -6.40 -1.83 2.37
N LEU A 17 -6.02 -0.71 1.76
CA LEU A 17 -6.94 0.13 1.00
C LEU A 17 -7.54 -0.64 -0.18
N LEU A 18 -6.70 -1.36 -0.92
CA LEU A 18 -7.11 -2.12 -2.10
C LEU A 18 -7.91 -3.37 -1.75
N LYS A 19 -7.90 -3.80 -0.48
CA LYS A 19 -8.72 -4.92 -0.02
C LYS A 19 -10.21 -4.62 -0.20
N ASP A 20 -10.60 -3.37 -0.02
CA ASP A 20 -12.00 -2.96 -0.09
C ASP A 20 -12.51 -2.91 -1.53
N GLU A 21 -11.72 -2.32 -2.44
CA GLU A 21 -12.07 -2.22 -3.86
C GLU A 21 -10.85 -1.82 -4.68
N PRO A 22 -10.85 -2.09 -5.99
CA PRO A 22 -9.80 -1.59 -6.86
C PRO A 22 -9.75 -0.06 -6.86
N SER A 23 -8.57 0.51 -7.08
CA SER A 23 -8.39 1.96 -7.09
C SER A 23 -7.31 2.35 -8.09
N TYR A 24 -7.12 3.63 -8.29
CA TYR A 24 -6.14 4.19 -9.21
C TYR A 24 -5.26 5.21 -8.48
N GLY A 25 -4.10 5.54 -9.07
CA GLY A 25 -3.05 6.28 -8.38
C GLY A 25 -3.52 7.55 -7.69
N TYR A 26 -4.26 8.40 -8.38
CA TYR A 26 -4.72 9.66 -7.81
C TYR A 26 -5.64 9.45 -6.60
N LYS A 27 -6.58 8.52 -6.71
CA LYS A 27 -7.48 8.20 -5.60
C LYS A 27 -6.73 7.57 -4.43
N ILE A 28 -5.76 6.70 -4.72
CA ILE A 28 -4.93 6.08 -3.69
C ILE A 28 -4.19 7.16 -2.90
N ILE A 29 -3.59 8.14 -3.58
CA ILE A 29 -2.92 9.26 -2.91
C ILE A 29 -3.88 10.00 -1.99
N GLN A 30 -5.07 10.33 -2.48
CA GLN A 30 -6.06 11.04 -1.68
C GLN A 30 -6.46 10.26 -0.42
N ASP A 31 -6.74 8.97 -0.59
CA ASP A 31 -7.18 8.12 0.51
C ASP A 31 -6.05 7.89 1.53
N VAL A 32 -4.83 7.65 1.07
CA VAL A 32 -3.67 7.47 1.95
C VAL A 32 -3.36 8.77 2.69
N SER A 33 -3.53 9.92 2.04
CA SER A 33 -3.26 11.23 2.65
C SER A 33 -4.18 11.53 3.84
N ASN A 34 -5.32 10.85 3.95
CA ASN A 34 -6.17 10.95 5.13
C ASN A 34 -5.56 10.27 6.35
N VAL A 35 -4.59 9.38 6.15
CA VAL A 35 -3.92 8.65 7.24
C VAL A 35 -2.52 9.21 7.47
N ILE A 36 -1.75 9.41 6.41
CA ILE A 36 -0.39 9.90 6.48
C ILE A 36 -0.05 10.64 5.20
N GLU A 37 0.74 11.71 5.32
CA GLU A 37 1.16 12.50 4.17
C GLU A 37 2.04 11.68 3.23
N ILE A 38 1.72 11.73 1.92
CA ILE A 38 2.45 11.01 0.89
C ILE A 38 2.41 11.81 -0.41
N SER A 39 3.50 11.76 -1.18
CA SER A 39 3.60 12.38 -2.50
C SER A 39 3.49 11.33 -3.61
N GLU A 40 3.22 11.81 -4.83
CA GLU A 40 3.21 10.93 -6.00
C GLU A 40 4.57 10.26 -6.22
N SER A 41 5.65 11.01 -6.00
CA SER A 41 7.00 10.48 -6.17
C SER A 41 7.31 9.34 -5.21
N THR A 42 6.63 9.28 -4.07
CA THR A 42 6.75 8.18 -3.11
C THR A 42 5.80 7.03 -3.47
N LEU A 43 4.59 7.34 -3.89
CA LEU A 43 3.56 6.35 -4.16
C LEU A 43 3.89 5.44 -5.35
N TYR A 44 4.23 6.03 -6.50
CA TYR A 44 4.35 5.23 -7.73
C TYR A 44 5.44 4.16 -7.68
N PRO A 45 6.62 4.40 -7.09
CA PRO A 45 7.59 3.32 -6.89
C PRO A 45 7.06 2.17 -6.03
N ILE A 46 6.25 2.49 -5.01
CA ILE A 46 5.65 1.47 -4.15
C ILE A 46 4.65 0.62 -4.94
N LEU A 47 3.77 1.27 -5.72
CA LEU A 47 2.81 0.57 -6.58
C LEU A 47 3.52 -0.34 -7.58
N LYS A 48 4.61 0.15 -8.17
CA LYS A 48 5.40 -0.63 -9.13
C LYS A 48 5.99 -1.88 -8.45
N ARG A 49 6.52 -1.73 -7.25
CA ARG A 49 7.06 -2.86 -6.50
C ARG A 49 5.99 -3.88 -6.14
N LEU A 50 4.82 -3.43 -5.71
CA LEU A 50 3.70 -4.32 -5.40
C LEU A 50 3.26 -5.11 -6.64
N GLU A 51 3.27 -4.46 -7.79
CA GLU A 51 2.96 -5.11 -9.06
C GLU A 51 4.02 -6.15 -9.43
N GLN A 52 5.30 -5.81 -9.29
CA GLN A 52 6.42 -6.71 -9.57
C GLN A 52 6.38 -7.95 -8.67
N GLN A 53 5.95 -7.80 -7.44
CA GLN A 53 5.82 -8.91 -6.49
C GLN A 53 4.50 -9.67 -6.65
N ALA A 54 3.68 -9.28 -7.61
CA ALA A 54 2.37 -9.88 -7.87
C ALA A 54 1.39 -9.76 -6.70
N PHE A 55 1.59 -8.79 -5.81
CA PHE A 55 0.64 -8.49 -4.75
C PHE A 55 -0.56 -7.71 -5.24
N VAL A 56 -0.40 -7.02 -6.36
CA VAL A 56 -1.49 -6.36 -7.05
C VAL A 56 -1.47 -6.73 -8.53
N LYS A 57 -2.65 -6.71 -9.14
CA LYS A 57 -2.83 -6.83 -10.58
C LYS A 57 -3.35 -5.51 -11.11
N THR A 58 -3.03 -5.20 -12.35
CA THR A 58 -3.44 -3.94 -12.96
C THR A 58 -4.33 -4.21 -14.17
N TYR A 59 -5.21 -3.26 -14.42
CA TYR A 59 -6.02 -3.23 -15.63
C TYR A 59 -6.30 -1.78 -15.98
N THR A 60 -6.66 -1.51 -17.24
CA THR A 60 -7.03 -0.17 -17.66
C THR A 60 -8.53 -0.12 -17.91
N GLU A 61 -9.11 1.02 -17.61
CA GLU A 61 -10.52 1.27 -17.80
C GLU A 61 -10.70 2.69 -18.30
N LYS A 62 -11.59 2.86 -19.26
CA LYS A 62 -11.88 4.17 -19.83
C LYS A 62 -12.79 4.95 -18.91
N HIS A 63 -12.39 6.17 -18.57
CA HIS A 63 -13.19 7.07 -17.75
C HIS A 63 -13.14 8.47 -18.36
N GLN A 64 -14.29 9.00 -18.78
CA GLN A 64 -14.39 10.33 -19.40
C GLN A 64 -13.37 10.53 -20.52
N SER A 65 -13.30 9.60 -21.46
CA SER A 65 -12.40 9.63 -22.63
C SER A 65 -10.92 9.46 -22.30
N ARG A 66 -10.57 9.14 -21.06
CA ARG A 66 -9.18 8.85 -20.64
C ARG A 66 -9.07 7.40 -20.21
N LEU A 67 -7.93 6.78 -20.52
CA LEU A 67 -7.59 5.49 -19.96
C LEU A 67 -7.03 5.70 -18.54
N ARG A 68 -7.56 4.93 -17.61
CA ARG A 68 -7.17 4.99 -16.22
C ARG A 68 -6.64 3.63 -15.79
N LYS A 69 -5.43 3.59 -15.22
CA LYS A 69 -4.84 2.37 -14.72
C LYS A 69 -5.33 2.08 -13.32
N TYR A 70 -5.97 0.93 -13.14
CA TYR A 70 -6.47 0.47 -11.86
C TYR A 70 -5.55 -0.59 -11.28
N TYR A 71 -5.50 -0.63 -9.95
CA TYR A 71 -4.77 -1.60 -9.15
C TYR A 71 -5.77 -2.39 -8.33
N LYS A 72 -5.65 -3.69 -8.36
CA LYS A 72 -6.50 -4.62 -7.63
C LYS A 72 -5.63 -5.57 -6.82
N ILE A 73 -5.96 -5.76 -5.55
CA ILE A 73 -5.21 -6.70 -4.71
C ILE A 73 -5.40 -8.14 -5.24
N SER A 74 -4.31 -8.90 -5.27
CA SER A 74 -4.33 -10.31 -5.67
C SER A 74 -4.53 -11.21 -4.45
N LYS A 75 -4.72 -12.52 -4.69
CA LYS A 75 -4.75 -13.51 -3.60
C LYS A 75 -3.44 -13.50 -2.82
N LEU A 76 -2.32 -13.36 -3.54
CA LEU A 76 -1.00 -13.27 -2.91
C LEU A 76 -0.88 -12.00 -2.06
N GLY A 77 -1.41 -10.87 -2.55
CA GLY A 77 -1.46 -9.62 -1.81
C GLY A 77 -2.30 -9.73 -0.54
N LEU A 78 -3.44 -10.40 -0.61
CA LEU A 78 -4.26 -10.65 0.57
C LEU A 78 -3.52 -11.49 1.61
N ALA A 79 -2.82 -12.54 1.16
CA ALA A 79 -2.02 -13.38 2.04
C ALA A 79 -0.90 -12.59 2.70
N GLU A 80 -0.26 -11.68 1.95
CA GLU A 80 0.78 -10.80 2.48
C GLU A 80 0.21 -9.86 3.54
N LEU A 81 -0.95 -9.29 3.28
CA LEU A 81 -1.61 -8.41 4.23
C LEU A 81 -1.99 -9.14 5.53
N GLU A 82 -2.36 -10.40 5.46
CA GLU A 82 -2.72 -11.22 6.62
C GLU A 82 -1.54 -11.44 7.58
N LYS A 83 -0.30 -11.24 7.12
CA LYS A 83 0.89 -11.33 7.97
C LYS A 83 1.10 -10.09 8.83
N ALA A 84 0.46 -8.98 8.48
CA ALA A 84 0.70 -7.69 9.12
C ALA A 84 0.45 -7.71 10.65
N PRO A 85 -0.61 -8.35 11.19
CA PRO A 85 -0.81 -8.37 12.64
C PRO A 85 0.35 -8.98 13.40
N ALA A 86 0.92 -10.10 12.91
CA ALA A 86 2.05 -10.74 13.57
C ALA A 86 3.30 -9.87 13.50
N ASP A 87 3.56 -9.25 12.34
CA ASP A 87 4.70 -8.37 12.15
C ASP A 87 4.60 -7.14 13.06
N PHE A 88 3.42 -6.54 13.16
CA PHE A 88 3.21 -5.37 14.02
C PHE A 88 3.31 -5.74 15.50
N ALA A 89 2.90 -6.93 15.90
CA ALA A 89 3.09 -7.40 17.26
C ALA A 89 4.58 -7.49 17.62
N GLU A 90 5.40 -8.01 16.71
CA GLU A 90 6.85 -8.06 16.92
C GLU A 90 7.46 -6.67 16.98
N ILE A 91 7.05 -5.77 16.08
CA ILE A 91 7.53 -4.38 16.07
C ILE A 91 7.16 -3.69 17.39
N THR A 92 5.94 -3.89 17.87
CA THR A 92 5.49 -3.34 19.14
C THR A 92 6.34 -3.84 20.31
N LYS A 93 6.67 -5.12 20.29
CA LYS A 93 7.52 -5.72 21.31
C LYS A 93 8.92 -5.08 21.33
N MET A 94 9.53 -4.92 20.15
CA MET A 94 10.83 -4.25 20.01
C MET A 94 10.75 -2.79 20.46
N TYR A 95 9.70 -2.10 20.06
CA TYR A 95 9.48 -0.71 20.42
C TYR A 95 9.42 -0.52 21.93
N LYS A 96 8.67 -1.35 22.62
CA LYS A 96 8.56 -1.29 24.08
C LYS A 96 9.91 -1.50 24.75
N TYR A 97 10.72 -2.42 24.25
CA TYR A 97 12.05 -2.68 24.77
C TYR A 97 12.97 -1.46 24.58
N ILE A 98 12.93 -0.87 23.37
CA ILE A 98 13.74 0.32 23.03
C ILE A 98 13.43 1.47 23.98
N LEU A 99 12.16 1.65 24.32
CA LEU A 99 11.71 2.76 25.18
C LEU A 99 11.78 2.49 26.69
N ARG A 100 12.23 1.30 27.11
CA ARG A 100 12.30 0.96 28.53
C ARG A 100 13.22 1.89 29.33
#